data_b442f2fe5d85653165003084a660d478
#
_entry.id   b442f2fe5d85653165003084a660d478
#
_cell.length_a   1.000
_cell.length_b   1.000
_cell.length_c   1.000
_cell.angle_alpha   90.00
_cell.angle_beta   90.00
_cell.angle_gamma   90.00
#
_symmetry.space_group_name_H-M   'P 1'
#
loop_
_entity.id
_entity.type
_entity.pdbx_description
1 polymer ?
#
loop_
_entity_poly.entity_id
_entity_poly.type
_entity_poly.pdbx_seq_one_letter_code
_entity_poly.pdbx_strand_id
1 'polypeptide(L)'
;PQRLLGSPTFSQLVLYSLKQPRILRRPTQQLPIREFEAPYGPMGVNSGYALIAQRHMHEYGTTSRQLAKIAADQRANACANPDALFYGKPLTIDDVLASPLVVDPLHLLEIVRPCTGGAAFVVVSPETARRSAQTPVWLLGAGECNTGLTLSQYDSITTSPIAVSAPTAFQMAGVSH
;
A
#
# COMPACT_ATOMS: atom_id res chain seq x y z
N PRO A 1 -42.94 -11.99 0.27
CA PRO A 1 -42.28 -10.89 0.90
C PRO A 1 -41.02 -11.42 1.61
N GLN A 2 -39.89 -11.46 0.88
CA GLN A 2 -38.60 -11.78 1.46
C GLN A 2 -38.15 -10.56 2.28
N ARG A 3 -38.02 -10.75 3.58
CA ARG A 3 -37.34 -9.80 4.44
C ARG A 3 -35.87 -9.74 3.96
N LEU A 4 -35.47 -8.63 3.37
CA LEU A 4 -34.09 -8.28 3.19
C LEU A 4 -33.45 -8.22 4.59
N LEU A 5 -32.65 -9.20 4.91
CA LEU A 5 -31.78 -9.15 6.08
C LEU A 5 -30.93 -7.87 5.92
N GLY A 6 -31.09 -6.95 6.87
CA GLY A 6 -30.39 -5.68 6.85
C GLY A 6 -28.88 -5.92 6.70
N SER A 7 -28.27 -5.24 5.75
CA SER A 7 -26.82 -5.25 5.59
C SER A 7 -26.17 -4.83 6.91
N PRO A 8 -25.14 -5.52 7.38
CA PRO A 8 -24.44 -5.13 8.61
C PRO A 8 -23.95 -3.71 8.48
N THR A 9 -24.17 -2.90 9.52
CA THR A 9 -23.63 -1.54 9.56
C THR A 9 -22.12 -1.56 9.55
N PHE A 10 -21.48 -0.53 9.02
CA PHE A 10 -20.02 -0.41 8.96
C PHE A 10 -19.35 -0.65 10.32
N SER A 11 -19.98 -0.18 11.41
CA SER A 11 -19.54 -0.45 12.79
C SER A 11 -19.60 -1.95 13.16
N GLN A 12 -20.57 -2.71 12.64
CA GLN A 12 -20.64 -4.15 12.86
C GLN A 12 -19.55 -4.90 12.09
N LEU A 13 -19.22 -4.46 10.89
CA LEU A 13 -18.09 -5.02 10.10
C LEU A 13 -16.74 -4.74 10.77
N VAL A 14 -16.51 -3.54 11.28
CA VAL A 14 -15.29 -3.18 12.02
C VAL A 14 -15.20 -3.96 13.33
N LEU A 15 -16.28 -4.08 14.10
CA LEU A 15 -16.32 -4.87 15.32
C LEU A 15 -16.15 -6.38 15.05
N TYR A 16 -16.66 -6.88 13.92
CA TYR A 16 -16.44 -8.27 13.51
C TYR A 16 -14.97 -8.52 13.18
N SER A 17 -14.31 -7.60 12.48
CA SER A 17 -12.89 -7.66 12.18
C SER A 17 -12.04 -7.61 13.46
N LEU A 18 -12.41 -6.75 14.42
CA LEU A 18 -11.69 -6.64 15.71
C LEU A 18 -11.97 -7.83 16.65
N LYS A 19 -13.11 -8.52 16.50
CA LYS A 19 -13.46 -9.70 17.30
C LYS A 19 -12.87 -11.01 16.78
N GLN A 20 -12.10 -10.99 15.70
CA GLN A 20 -11.43 -12.17 15.14
C GLN A 20 -9.94 -12.29 15.53
N PRO A 21 -9.53 -12.11 16.81
CA PRO A 21 -8.14 -12.34 17.20
C PRO A 21 -7.71 -13.82 17.12
N ARG A 22 -8.68 -14.73 16.90
CA ARG A 22 -8.42 -16.17 16.87
C ARG A 22 -7.92 -16.71 15.52
N ILE A 23 -8.06 -15.96 14.43
CA ILE A 23 -7.54 -16.38 13.11
C ILE A 23 -6.00 -16.37 13.14
N LEU A 24 -5.37 -15.49 13.92
CA LEU A 24 -3.92 -15.44 14.09
C LEU A 24 -3.36 -16.47 15.08
N ARG A 25 -4.21 -17.28 15.74
CA ARG A 25 -3.82 -18.23 16.79
C ARG A 25 -4.08 -19.70 16.44
N ARG A 26 -4.23 -20.08 15.18
CA ARG A 26 -4.21 -21.51 14.85
C ARG A 26 -2.76 -22.01 14.81
N PRO A 27 -2.32 -22.86 15.74
CA PRO A 27 -0.94 -23.36 15.83
C PRO A 27 -0.52 -24.21 14.63
N THR A 28 -1.47 -24.52 13.73
CA THR A 28 -1.30 -25.46 12.61
C THR A 28 -1.29 -24.78 11.24
N GLN A 29 -1.41 -23.44 11.18
CA GLN A 29 -1.33 -22.76 9.89
C GLN A 29 0.14 -22.48 9.58
N GLN A 30 0.72 -23.30 8.71
CA GLN A 30 2.01 -23.05 8.09
C GLN A 30 1.86 -21.82 7.21
N LEU A 31 2.48 -20.71 7.63
CA LEU A 31 2.53 -19.48 6.84
C LEU A 31 3.88 -19.42 6.16
N PRO A 32 3.96 -19.23 4.84
CA PRO A 32 5.23 -19.16 4.11
C PRO A 32 6.24 -18.23 4.77
N ILE A 33 5.79 -17.08 5.25
CA ILE A 33 6.63 -16.11 6.00
C ILE A 33 7.29 -16.74 7.23
N ARG A 34 6.58 -17.58 7.99
CA ARG A 34 7.10 -18.21 9.21
C ARG A 34 8.08 -19.34 8.91
N GLU A 35 7.78 -20.11 7.88
CA GLU A 35 8.54 -21.33 7.56
C GLU A 35 9.78 -21.03 6.70
N PHE A 36 9.68 -20.07 5.79
CA PHE A 36 10.70 -19.83 4.77
C PHE A 36 11.40 -18.49 4.87
N GLU A 37 10.87 -17.51 5.58
CA GLU A 37 11.47 -16.17 5.69
C GLU A 37 11.93 -15.84 7.11
N ALA A 38 11.07 -16.01 8.11
CA ALA A 38 11.41 -15.68 9.50
C ALA A 38 12.67 -16.37 10.05
N PRO A 39 13.01 -17.62 9.69
CA PRO A 39 14.24 -18.26 10.13
C PRO A 39 15.52 -17.54 9.68
N TYR A 40 15.44 -16.74 8.60
CA TYR A 40 16.56 -15.96 8.08
C TYR A 40 16.62 -14.53 8.62
N GLY A 41 15.77 -14.19 9.59
CA GLY A 41 15.80 -12.93 10.30
C GLY A 41 14.89 -11.81 9.82
N PRO A 42 14.22 -11.86 8.63
CA PRO A 42 13.29 -10.80 8.24
C PRO A 42 12.18 -10.66 9.27
N MET A 43 12.11 -9.50 9.88
CA MET A 43 11.10 -9.17 10.88
C MET A 43 10.22 -8.02 10.40
N GLY A 44 9.00 -8.36 9.99
CA GLY A 44 8.01 -7.38 9.54
C GLY A 44 8.20 -6.92 8.09
N VAL A 45 7.27 -6.10 7.64
CA VAL A 45 7.16 -5.68 6.21
C VAL A 45 8.36 -4.88 5.71
N ASN A 46 9.00 -4.08 6.55
CA ASN A 46 10.13 -3.24 6.13
C ASN A 46 11.33 -4.08 5.66
N SER A 47 11.55 -5.26 6.24
CA SER A 47 12.62 -6.17 5.80
C SER A 47 12.39 -6.65 4.38
N GLY A 48 11.14 -6.96 4.01
CA GLY A 48 10.79 -7.34 2.65
C GLY A 48 11.06 -6.21 1.64
N TYR A 49 10.63 -5.01 1.96
CA TYR A 49 10.88 -3.84 1.10
C TYR A 49 12.38 -3.50 0.99
N ALA A 50 13.13 -3.69 2.06
CA ALA A 50 14.59 -3.50 2.03
C ALA A 50 15.28 -4.48 1.09
N LEU A 51 14.88 -5.77 1.10
CA LEU A 51 15.41 -6.77 0.16
C LEU A 51 15.09 -6.41 -1.30
N ILE A 52 13.87 -5.95 -1.58
CA ILE A 52 13.48 -5.47 -2.91
C ILE A 52 14.34 -4.26 -3.31
N ALA A 53 14.51 -3.30 -2.41
CA ALA A 53 15.30 -2.10 -2.66
C ALA A 53 16.77 -2.44 -2.94
N GLN A 54 17.40 -3.29 -2.13
CA GLN A 54 18.76 -3.75 -2.34
C GLN A 54 18.93 -4.48 -3.68
N ARG A 55 18.00 -5.37 -4.01
CA ARG A 55 18.03 -6.07 -5.29
C ARG A 55 17.90 -5.11 -6.47
N HIS A 56 17.00 -4.15 -6.37
CA HIS A 56 16.81 -3.12 -7.38
C HIS A 56 18.06 -2.22 -7.53
N MET A 57 18.69 -1.85 -6.42
CA MET A 57 19.95 -1.10 -6.42
C MET A 57 21.07 -1.90 -7.11
N HIS A 58 21.14 -3.19 -6.85
CA HIS A 58 22.14 -4.07 -7.49
C HIS A 58 21.90 -4.23 -9.00
N GLU A 59 20.66 -4.43 -9.43
CA GLU A 59 20.31 -4.70 -10.84
C GLU A 59 20.32 -3.42 -11.70
N TYR A 60 19.85 -2.30 -11.14
CA TYR A 60 19.58 -1.08 -11.92
C TYR A 60 20.43 0.12 -11.49
N GLY A 61 21.30 -0.03 -10.51
CA GLY A 61 22.14 1.07 -10.02
C GLY A 61 21.36 2.15 -9.27
N THR A 62 20.15 1.86 -8.78
CA THR A 62 19.37 2.81 -7.99
C THR A 62 20.12 3.21 -6.73
N THR A 63 20.04 4.46 -6.36
CA THR A 63 20.75 5.03 -5.21
C THR A 63 19.79 5.37 -4.07
N SER A 64 20.29 5.41 -2.82
CA SER A 64 19.50 5.86 -1.67
C SER A 64 18.96 7.28 -1.87
N ARG A 65 19.68 8.14 -2.61
CA ARG A 65 19.20 9.49 -2.94
C ARG A 65 17.95 9.49 -3.82
N GLN A 66 17.82 8.52 -4.74
CA GLN A 66 16.61 8.35 -5.57
C GLN A 66 15.44 7.85 -4.75
N LEU A 67 15.67 6.94 -3.80
CA LEU A 67 14.63 6.50 -2.86
C LEU A 67 14.17 7.65 -1.95
N ALA A 68 15.13 8.39 -1.37
CA ALA A 68 14.86 9.56 -0.53
C ALA A 68 14.08 10.66 -1.27
N LYS A 69 14.28 10.80 -2.59
CA LYS A 69 13.50 11.74 -3.43
C LYS A 69 12.00 11.42 -3.40
N ILE A 70 11.61 10.15 -3.41
CA ILE A 70 10.19 9.76 -3.34
C ILE A 70 9.57 10.26 -2.03
N ALA A 71 10.27 10.08 -0.90
CA ALA A 71 9.80 10.55 0.41
C ALA A 71 9.70 12.08 0.46
N ALA A 72 10.68 12.80 -0.09
CA ALA A 72 10.68 14.26 -0.16
C ALA A 72 9.52 14.80 -1.02
N ASP A 73 9.26 14.19 -2.18
CA ASP A 73 8.16 14.60 -3.08
C ASP A 73 6.79 14.35 -2.45
N GLN A 74 6.59 13.20 -1.80
CA GLN A 74 5.37 12.92 -1.05
C GLN A 74 5.18 13.90 0.11
N ARG A 75 6.26 14.29 0.78
CA ARG A 75 6.21 15.30 1.85
C ARG A 75 5.85 16.69 1.29
N ALA A 76 6.37 17.06 0.12
CA ALA A 76 5.98 18.32 -0.53
C ALA A 76 4.47 18.37 -0.82
N ASN A 77 3.89 17.28 -1.31
CA ASN A 77 2.44 17.16 -1.50
C ASN A 77 1.67 17.25 -0.17
N ALA A 78 2.15 16.59 0.87
CA ALA A 78 1.54 16.67 2.20
C ALA A 78 1.63 18.07 2.81
N CYS A 79 2.70 18.81 2.55
CA CYS A 79 2.84 20.21 3.01
C CYS A 79 1.79 21.15 2.41
N ALA A 80 1.32 20.85 1.21
CA ALA A 80 0.29 21.66 0.53
C ALA A 80 -1.15 21.30 0.94
N ASN A 81 -1.36 20.17 1.60
CA ASN A 81 -2.68 19.70 2.02
C ASN A 81 -2.94 20.03 3.50
N PRO A 82 -3.88 20.94 3.83
CA PRO A 82 -4.18 21.32 5.22
C PRO A 82 -4.64 20.15 6.10
N ASP A 83 -5.24 19.11 5.52
CA ASP A 83 -5.74 17.94 6.25
C ASP A 83 -4.66 16.87 6.46
N ALA A 84 -3.47 17.03 5.89
CA ALA A 84 -2.41 16.08 6.03
C ALA A 84 -1.67 16.19 7.37
N LEU A 85 -1.27 15.03 7.93
CA LEU A 85 -0.48 14.95 9.17
C LEU A 85 0.81 15.80 9.11
N PHE A 86 1.37 15.95 7.93
CA PHE A 86 2.61 16.69 7.69
C PHE A 86 2.40 18.05 7.01
N TYR A 87 1.20 18.61 7.12
CA TYR A 87 0.93 19.98 6.62
C TYR A 87 1.96 20.98 7.18
N GLY A 88 2.56 21.77 6.30
CA GLY A 88 3.55 22.80 6.67
C GLY A 88 4.86 22.26 7.26
N LYS A 89 5.16 20.96 7.16
CA LYS A 89 6.39 20.34 7.69
C LYS A 89 7.26 19.82 6.53
N PRO A 90 8.06 20.69 5.88
CA PRO A 90 8.89 20.31 4.75
C PRO A 90 9.92 19.23 5.12
N LEU A 91 10.41 18.53 4.11
CA LEU A 91 11.43 17.50 4.22
C LEU A 91 12.31 17.56 2.99
N THR A 92 13.63 17.60 3.18
CA THR A 92 14.60 17.53 2.10
C THR A 92 15.12 16.10 1.91
N ILE A 93 15.74 15.85 0.76
CA ILE A 93 16.41 14.57 0.51
C ILE A 93 17.54 14.34 1.54
N ASP A 94 18.25 15.39 1.88
CA ASP A 94 19.39 15.29 2.82
C ASP A 94 18.89 15.02 4.25
N ASP A 95 17.73 15.55 4.66
CA ASP A 95 17.09 15.18 5.93
C ASP A 95 16.71 13.69 5.98
N VAL A 96 16.23 13.14 4.87
CA VAL A 96 15.91 11.71 4.77
C VAL A 96 17.17 10.88 4.96
N LEU A 97 18.23 11.19 4.23
CA LEU A 97 19.49 10.46 4.28
C LEU A 97 20.22 10.60 5.63
N ALA A 98 20.03 11.72 6.33
CA ALA A 98 20.55 11.93 7.67
C ALA A 98 19.74 11.22 8.77
N SER A 99 18.53 10.75 8.47
CA SER A 99 17.70 10.06 9.45
C SER A 99 18.21 8.65 9.75
N PRO A 100 17.91 8.07 10.92
CA PRO A 100 18.41 6.76 11.31
C PRO A 100 18.07 5.68 10.27
N LEU A 101 19.04 4.81 9.99
CA LEU A 101 18.83 3.61 9.20
C LEU A 101 18.00 2.61 10.02
N VAL A 102 16.86 2.17 9.49
CA VAL A 102 15.98 1.20 10.17
C VAL A 102 16.28 -0.21 9.69
N VAL A 103 16.39 -0.37 8.40
CA VAL A 103 16.81 -1.62 7.74
C VAL A 103 17.45 -1.25 6.41
N ASP A 104 18.72 -1.59 6.23
CA ASP A 104 19.49 -1.20 5.05
C ASP A 104 18.80 -1.64 3.75
N PRO A 105 18.55 -0.73 2.77
CA PRO A 105 18.99 0.65 2.67
C PRO A 105 17.98 1.71 3.15
N LEU A 106 16.91 1.32 3.85
CA LEU A 106 15.78 2.19 4.18
C LEU A 106 16.00 3.00 5.47
N HIS A 107 15.89 4.31 5.37
CA HIS A 107 15.96 5.24 6.48
C HIS A 107 14.57 5.47 7.11
N LEU A 108 14.55 5.97 8.33
CA LEU A 108 13.31 6.19 9.10
C LEU A 108 12.28 7.06 8.36
N LEU A 109 12.72 8.08 7.65
CA LEU A 109 11.82 9.02 6.96
C LEU A 109 11.35 8.52 5.58
N GLU A 110 11.84 7.39 5.11
CA GLU A 110 11.35 6.65 3.94
C GLU A 110 10.26 5.65 4.30
N ILE A 111 10.13 5.32 5.57
CA ILE A 111 9.17 4.31 6.06
C ILE A 111 7.85 4.97 6.40
N VAL A 112 6.74 4.26 6.10
CA VAL A 112 5.40 4.72 6.42
C VAL A 112 5.24 4.98 7.93
N ARG A 113 4.76 6.17 8.28
CA ARG A 113 4.42 6.49 9.65
C ARG A 113 3.03 5.96 9.99
N PRO A 114 2.87 5.06 10.94
CA PRO A 114 1.56 4.67 11.43
C PRO A 114 0.81 5.88 11.98
N CYS A 115 -0.42 6.07 11.55
CA CYS A 115 -1.32 7.12 12.03
C CYS A 115 -2.75 6.59 12.08
N THR A 116 -3.57 7.23 12.89
CA THR A 116 -5.01 6.96 12.93
C THR A 116 -5.70 7.80 11.88
N GLY A 117 -6.57 7.19 11.10
CA GLY A 117 -7.33 7.89 10.07
C GLY A 117 -8.43 7.00 9.52
N GLY A 118 -9.35 7.60 8.77
CA GLY A 118 -10.42 6.90 8.08
C GLY A 118 -10.84 7.66 6.85
N ALA A 119 -11.25 6.93 5.84
CA ALA A 119 -11.86 7.48 4.63
C ALA A 119 -13.08 6.66 4.27
N ALA A 120 -14.05 7.30 3.63
CA ALA A 120 -15.23 6.64 3.12
C ALA A 120 -15.56 7.16 1.73
N PHE A 121 -16.04 6.29 0.86
CA PHE A 121 -16.58 6.65 -0.44
C PHE A 121 -17.88 5.89 -0.69
N VAL A 122 -18.76 6.47 -1.48
CA VAL A 122 -20.05 5.89 -1.84
C VAL A 122 -20.04 5.58 -3.32
N VAL A 123 -20.25 4.30 -3.65
CA VAL A 123 -20.39 3.86 -5.05
C VAL A 123 -21.87 3.89 -5.41
N VAL A 124 -22.19 4.56 -6.50
CA VAL A 124 -23.58 4.74 -6.97
C VAL A 124 -23.68 4.50 -8.47
N SER A 125 -24.89 4.36 -8.98
CA SER A 125 -25.13 4.30 -10.43
C SER A 125 -24.77 5.63 -11.11
N PRO A 126 -24.44 5.61 -12.41
CA PRO A 126 -24.17 6.83 -13.16
C PRO A 126 -25.32 7.86 -13.11
N GLU A 127 -26.57 7.39 -13.09
CA GLU A 127 -27.75 8.25 -13.00
C GLU A 127 -27.81 8.97 -11.66
N THR A 128 -27.51 8.28 -10.58
CA THR A 128 -27.46 8.85 -9.22
C THR A 128 -26.29 9.82 -9.10
N ALA A 129 -25.11 9.46 -9.64
CA ALA A 129 -23.95 10.33 -9.63
C ALA A 129 -24.19 11.67 -10.34
N ARG A 130 -24.85 11.65 -11.53
CA ARG A 130 -25.17 12.88 -12.26
C ARG A 130 -26.14 13.81 -11.56
N ARG A 131 -26.96 13.29 -10.63
CA ARG A 131 -27.90 14.07 -9.80
C ARG A 131 -27.31 14.51 -8.47
N SER A 132 -26.11 14.06 -8.15
CA SER A 132 -25.41 14.46 -6.91
C SER A 132 -24.96 15.92 -6.98
N ALA A 133 -24.97 16.59 -5.83
CA ALA A 133 -24.37 17.91 -5.68
C ALA A 133 -22.82 17.86 -5.69
N GLN A 134 -22.24 16.68 -5.48
CA GLN A 134 -20.80 16.48 -5.49
C GLN A 134 -20.32 16.11 -6.89
N THR A 135 -19.13 16.58 -7.25
CA THR A 135 -18.48 16.18 -8.50
C THR A 135 -18.17 14.68 -8.46
N PRO A 136 -18.72 13.86 -9.38
CA PRO A 136 -18.46 12.44 -9.41
C PRO A 136 -17.04 12.14 -9.87
N VAL A 137 -16.45 11.09 -9.30
CA VAL A 137 -15.21 10.49 -9.76
C VAL A 137 -15.54 9.19 -10.49
N TRP A 138 -15.12 9.08 -11.76
CA TRP A 138 -15.43 7.94 -12.61
C TRP A 138 -14.29 6.92 -12.60
N LEU A 139 -14.62 5.65 -12.34
CA LEU A 139 -13.70 4.56 -12.52
C LEU A 139 -13.64 4.22 -14.02
N LEU A 140 -12.52 4.53 -14.68
CA LEU A 140 -12.35 4.30 -16.11
C LEU A 140 -11.82 2.90 -16.43
N GLY A 141 -10.99 2.34 -15.54
CA GLY A 141 -10.44 1.01 -15.73
C GLY A 141 -9.93 0.45 -14.41
N ALA A 142 -9.88 -0.87 -14.34
CA ALA A 142 -9.36 -1.61 -13.21
C ALA A 142 -8.58 -2.84 -13.67
N GLY A 143 -7.57 -3.22 -12.89
CA GLY A 143 -6.79 -4.43 -13.10
C GLY A 143 -6.33 -4.97 -11.76
N GLU A 144 -6.36 -6.28 -11.62
CA GLU A 144 -5.93 -6.98 -10.41
C GLU A 144 -4.98 -8.12 -10.78
N CYS A 145 -3.92 -8.28 -10.00
CA CYS A 145 -3.01 -9.41 -10.12
C CYS A 145 -2.36 -9.66 -8.75
N ASN A 146 -2.33 -10.91 -8.34
CA ASN A 146 -1.57 -11.37 -7.17
C ASN A 146 -0.77 -12.61 -7.58
N THR A 147 0.55 -12.53 -7.48
CA THR A 147 1.46 -13.61 -7.87
C THR A 147 2.04 -14.37 -6.68
N GLY A 148 1.89 -13.85 -5.47
CA GLY A 148 2.39 -14.49 -4.26
C GLY A 148 2.09 -13.68 -3.02
N LEU A 149 2.23 -14.31 -1.85
CA LEU A 149 2.00 -13.69 -0.55
C LEU A 149 3.31 -13.11 0.05
N THR A 150 4.43 -13.75 -0.24
CA THR A 150 5.74 -13.42 0.35
C THR A 150 6.82 -13.42 -0.71
N LEU A 151 7.96 -12.77 -0.44
CA LEU A 151 9.07 -12.64 -1.41
C LEU A 151 9.62 -13.99 -1.86
N SER A 152 9.61 -15.01 -0.99
CA SER A 152 10.05 -16.36 -1.31
C SER A 152 9.21 -17.09 -2.36
N GLN A 153 8.05 -16.53 -2.73
CA GLN A 153 7.14 -17.08 -3.74
C GLN A 153 7.27 -16.41 -5.11
N TYR A 154 8.12 -15.38 -5.23
CA TYR A 154 8.30 -14.65 -6.49
C TYR A 154 9.52 -15.16 -7.26
N ASP A 155 9.38 -15.33 -8.55
CA ASP A 155 10.50 -15.64 -9.46
C ASP A 155 11.49 -14.47 -9.55
N SER A 156 10.97 -13.24 -9.47
CA SER A 156 11.75 -12.01 -9.40
C SER A 156 11.10 -11.04 -8.42
N ILE A 157 11.88 -10.55 -7.45
CA ILE A 157 11.39 -9.57 -6.47
C ILE A 157 11.42 -8.13 -6.98
N THR A 158 12.03 -7.89 -8.14
CA THR A 158 12.06 -6.57 -8.81
C THR A 158 10.93 -6.41 -9.84
N THR A 159 10.16 -7.47 -10.12
CA THR A 159 9.00 -7.43 -11.00
C THR A 159 7.72 -7.44 -10.18
N SER A 160 6.97 -6.35 -10.22
CA SER A 160 5.69 -6.22 -9.50
C SER A 160 4.54 -6.85 -10.28
N PRO A 161 3.51 -7.43 -9.61
CA PRO A 161 2.24 -7.82 -10.23
C PRO A 161 1.54 -6.70 -11.02
N ILE A 162 1.89 -5.44 -10.76
CA ILE A 162 1.43 -4.28 -11.54
C ILE A 162 1.78 -4.42 -13.02
N ALA A 163 2.88 -5.07 -13.37
CA ALA A 163 3.25 -5.33 -14.77
C ALA A 163 2.16 -6.11 -15.54
N VAL A 164 1.34 -6.90 -14.82
CA VAL A 164 0.22 -7.65 -15.39
C VAL A 164 -1.10 -6.87 -15.28
N SER A 165 -1.37 -6.25 -14.13
CA SER A 165 -2.65 -5.59 -13.88
C SER A 165 -2.79 -4.22 -14.54
N ALA A 166 -1.70 -3.45 -14.66
CA ALA A 166 -1.75 -2.11 -15.25
C ALA A 166 -2.16 -2.10 -16.74
N PRO A 167 -1.63 -2.97 -17.63
CA PRO A 167 -2.08 -3.02 -19.02
C PRO A 167 -3.59 -3.23 -19.16
N THR A 168 -4.17 -4.11 -18.33
CA THR A 168 -5.62 -4.34 -18.31
C THR A 168 -6.39 -3.07 -17.93
N ALA A 169 -5.95 -2.39 -16.86
CA ALA A 169 -6.58 -1.16 -16.41
C ALA A 169 -6.50 -0.03 -17.47
N PHE A 170 -5.34 0.15 -18.09
CA PHE A 170 -5.14 1.15 -19.15
C PHE A 170 -5.96 0.85 -20.40
N GLN A 171 -6.02 -0.42 -20.82
CA GLN A 171 -6.86 -0.85 -21.94
C GLN A 171 -8.34 -0.56 -21.68
N MET A 172 -8.85 -0.88 -20.48
CA MET A 172 -10.24 -0.58 -20.12
C MET A 172 -10.51 0.93 -20.11
N ALA A 173 -9.56 1.72 -19.63
CA ALA A 173 -9.68 3.17 -19.56
C ALA A 173 -9.53 3.87 -20.92
N GLY A 174 -9.04 3.18 -21.94
CA GLY A 174 -8.76 3.76 -23.24
C GLY A 174 -7.61 4.77 -23.23
N VAL A 175 -6.66 4.61 -22.30
CA VAL A 175 -5.47 5.47 -22.17
C VAL A 175 -4.20 4.66 -22.38
N SER A 176 -3.13 5.32 -22.86
CA SER A 176 -1.80 4.73 -22.94
C SER A 176 -0.98 5.06 -21.69
N HIS A 177 -0.04 4.19 -21.40
CA HIS A 177 0.98 4.42 -20.37
C HIS A 177 2.02 5.41 -20.89
#